data_fdeb9dc25b0b6fc5e04f1b26730b407a
#
_entry.id   fdeb9dc25b0b6fc5e04f1b26730b407a
#
_cell.length_a   1.000
_cell.length_b   1.000
_cell.length_c   1.000
_cell.angle_alpha   90.00
_cell.angle_beta   90.00
_cell.angle_gamma   90.00
#
_symmetry.space_group_name_H-M   'P 1'
#
loop_
_entity.id
_entity.type
_entity.pdbx_description
1 polymer ?
#
loop_
_entity_poly.entity_id
_entity_poly.type
_entity_poly.pdbx_seq_one_letter_code
_entity_poly.pdbx_strand_id
1 'polypeptide(L)'
;MTIEEKGKISPRKKIKGLEERYKEARQHIAVAILKESPPAEDVDISEAYQQSRSLLGDYVTLDWQHRQDILRIINQIKRYADDDTRRRPLNIIMQAEPGSGKSHMVNCLARKLEPHHAAAVNFNMASLQSIDDLSQPLDAVRNLKVVDRLPLLFLDEFDSNPANFATLLPLMWDGELQISHRDLMLGKLVIILAGSGKNIEQVMKSAKAMQTPPEAQETKLVDLLSRINGGELEIPALDTVAGDRDRRIDKVCLTIALLQSRFAGKLETIPWALLRFVVMSKFRYGVRSIAHLVDLVSPLQENAKAMQLSDLNLPLLSVPVLRDSSLAYHVFSEDGPAAIIELWTECCKSEIAVRIRKQGEEEEYF
;
A
#
# COMPACT_ATOMS: atom_id res chain seq x y z
N MET A 1 -5.38 -27.61 45.36
CA MET A 1 -5.89 -27.41 43.98
C MET A 1 -4.91 -26.44 43.29
N THR A 2 -4.00 -26.99 42.52
CA THR A 2 -2.93 -26.27 41.84
C THR A 2 -3.50 -25.75 40.53
N ILE A 3 -3.51 -24.43 40.35
CA ILE A 3 -3.90 -23.77 39.10
C ILE A 3 -2.68 -23.91 38.17
N GLU A 4 -2.83 -24.69 37.09
CA GLU A 4 -1.84 -24.82 36.05
C GLU A 4 -1.60 -23.44 35.40
N GLU A 5 -0.41 -22.94 35.57
CA GLU A 5 0.12 -21.83 34.78
C GLU A 5 0.19 -22.26 33.31
N LYS A 6 -0.82 -21.91 32.50
CA LYS A 6 -0.74 -21.96 31.06
C LYS A 6 0.41 -21.04 30.62
N GLY A 7 1.52 -21.63 30.21
CA GLY A 7 2.76 -20.97 29.90
C GLY A 7 2.57 -19.84 28.86
N LYS A 8 2.68 -18.60 29.30
CA LYS A 8 2.73 -17.42 28.41
C LYS A 8 3.98 -17.55 27.54
N ILE A 9 3.77 -17.80 26.25
CA ILE A 9 4.85 -17.80 25.25
C ILE A 9 5.51 -16.43 25.27
N SER A 10 6.85 -16.39 25.41
CA SER A 10 7.56 -15.10 25.46
C SER A 10 7.33 -14.30 24.17
N PRO A 11 7.22 -12.95 24.23
CA PRO A 11 6.99 -12.12 23.06
C PRO A 11 7.99 -12.38 21.92
N ARG A 12 9.26 -12.66 22.24
CA ARG A 12 10.30 -13.00 21.24
C ARG A 12 10.02 -14.31 20.50
N LYS A 13 9.50 -15.34 21.19
CA LYS A 13 9.11 -16.60 20.55
C LYS A 13 7.88 -16.40 19.64
N LYS A 14 6.94 -15.57 20.05
CA LYS A 14 5.74 -15.25 19.26
C LYS A 14 6.11 -14.52 17.97
N ILE A 15 7.00 -13.53 18.04
CA ILE A 15 7.51 -12.79 16.86
C ILE A 15 8.26 -13.72 15.91
N LYS A 16 9.14 -14.59 16.44
CA LYS A 16 9.92 -15.54 15.61
C LYS A 16 8.99 -16.52 14.86
N GLY A 17 7.98 -17.04 15.53
CA GLY A 17 7.01 -17.92 14.88
C GLY A 17 6.18 -17.22 13.80
N LEU A 18 5.89 -15.92 13.96
CA LEU A 18 5.19 -15.13 12.95
C LEU A 18 6.07 -14.86 11.72
N GLU A 19 7.34 -14.54 11.93
CA GLU A 19 8.31 -14.35 10.85
C GLU A 19 8.49 -15.63 10.02
N GLU A 20 8.58 -16.78 10.68
CA GLU A 20 8.67 -18.08 10.03
C GLU A 20 7.46 -18.34 9.13
N ARG A 21 6.24 -18.12 9.63
CA ARG A 21 5.00 -18.24 8.82
C ARG A 21 5.00 -17.36 7.58
N TYR A 22 5.47 -16.11 7.70
CA TYR A 22 5.59 -15.23 6.54
C TYR A 22 6.61 -15.74 5.52
N LYS A 23 7.74 -16.27 5.97
CA LYS A 23 8.76 -16.90 5.10
C LYS A 23 8.20 -18.13 4.39
N GLU A 24 7.48 -18.98 5.10
CA GLU A 24 6.82 -20.17 4.55
C GLU A 24 5.76 -19.79 3.50
N ALA A 25 4.90 -18.81 3.80
CA ALA A 25 3.91 -18.32 2.88
C ALA A 25 4.53 -17.74 1.60
N ARG A 26 5.61 -16.96 1.72
CA ARG A 26 6.39 -16.44 0.58
C ARG A 26 6.99 -17.57 -0.25
N GLN A 27 7.64 -18.52 0.41
CA GLN A 27 8.27 -19.65 -0.25
C GLN A 27 7.24 -20.52 -0.99
N HIS A 28 6.06 -20.70 -0.39
CA HIS A 28 4.98 -21.45 -1.02
C HIS A 28 4.52 -20.78 -2.33
N ILE A 29 4.24 -19.48 -2.32
CA ILE A 29 3.87 -18.74 -3.54
C ILE A 29 5.04 -18.74 -4.55
N ALA A 30 6.27 -18.55 -4.08
CA ALA A 30 7.45 -18.55 -4.96
C ALA A 30 7.59 -19.89 -5.69
N VAL A 31 7.46 -21.00 -4.98
CA VAL A 31 7.51 -22.35 -5.57
C VAL A 31 6.36 -22.58 -6.53
N ALA A 32 5.16 -22.08 -6.21
CA ALA A 32 3.97 -22.27 -7.02
C ALA A 32 3.97 -21.43 -8.30
N ILE A 33 4.49 -20.20 -8.26
CA ILE A 33 4.28 -19.22 -9.34
C ILE A 33 5.58 -18.76 -10.01
N LEU A 34 6.70 -18.66 -9.28
CA LEU A 34 7.95 -18.13 -9.83
C LEU A 34 8.81 -19.14 -10.56
N LYS A 35 8.58 -20.45 -10.42
CA LYS A 35 9.34 -21.48 -11.14
C LYS A 35 9.15 -21.33 -12.66
N GLU A 36 10.16 -21.68 -13.42
CA GLU A 36 10.13 -21.63 -14.90
C GLU A 36 9.05 -22.53 -15.49
N SER A 37 8.89 -23.72 -14.94
CA SER A 37 7.88 -24.69 -15.38
C SER A 37 6.62 -24.59 -14.51
N PRO A 38 5.43 -24.72 -15.13
CA PRO A 38 4.19 -24.78 -14.36
C PRO A 38 4.20 -25.99 -13.42
N PRO A 39 3.45 -25.94 -12.31
CA PRO A 39 3.22 -27.08 -11.44
C PRO A 39 2.56 -28.23 -12.22
N ALA A 40 2.73 -29.47 -11.74
CA ALA A 40 2.07 -30.63 -12.37
C ALA A 40 0.57 -30.71 -12.08
N GLU A 41 0.11 -30.07 -11.02
CA GLU A 41 -1.28 -30.08 -10.55
C GLU A 41 -1.69 -28.69 -10.05
N ASP A 42 -2.99 -28.52 -9.80
CA ASP A 42 -3.55 -27.32 -9.16
C ASP A 42 -2.85 -27.00 -7.85
N VAL A 43 -2.61 -25.74 -7.61
CA VAL A 43 -1.92 -25.26 -6.42
C VAL A 43 -2.89 -24.55 -5.48
N ASP A 44 -2.85 -24.88 -4.20
CA ASP A 44 -3.60 -24.18 -3.16
C ASP A 44 -2.67 -23.19 -2.44
N ILE A 45 -2.95 -21.89 -2.58
CA ILE A 45 -2.22 -20.81 -1.91
C ILE A 45 -3.10 -20.06 -0.90
N SER A 46 -4.22 -20.66 -0.50
CA SER A 46 -5.23 -20.03 0.36
C SER A 46 -4.63 -19.51 1.65
N GLU A 47 -3.84 -20.32 2.35
CA GLU A 47 -3.18 -19.92 3.60
C GLU A 47 -2.21 -18.77 3.40
N ALA A 48 -1.36 -18.83 2.37
CA ALA A 48 -0.40 -17.78 2.07
C ALA A 48 -1.10 -16.45 1.72
N TYR A 49 -2.20 -16.52 0.99
CA TYR A 49 -3.02 -15.34 0.69
C TYR A 49 -3.67 -14.76 1.95
N GLN A 50 -4.24 -15.59 2.83
CA GLN A 50 -4.79 -15.14 4.11
C GLN A 50 -3.71 -14.50 4.99
N GLN A 51 -2.53 -15.11 5.02
CA GLN A 51 -1.39 -14.55 5.75
C GLN A 51 -0.99 -13.16 5.23
N SER A 52 -1.06 -12.90 3.92
CA SER A 52 -0.77 -11.59 3.35
C SER A 52 -1.73 -10.49 3.84
N ARG A 53 -2.96 -10.85 4.20
CA ARG A 53 -4.03 -9.95 4.67
C ARG A 53 -4.02 -9.73 6.18
N SER A 54 -3.28 -10.54 6.93
CA SER A 54 -3.39 -10.61 8.40
C SER A 54 -3.03 -9.31 9.14
N LEU A 55 -2.38 -8.35 8.48
CA LEU A 55 -2.00 -7.07 9.10
C LEU A 55 -3.06 -5.98 8.93
N LEU A 56 -3.40 -5.65 7.68
CA LEU A 56 -4.26 -4.51 7.32
C LEU A 56 -5.47 -4.92 6.45
N GLY A 57 -5.84 -6.20 6.45
CA GLY A 57 -6.98 -6.67 5.68
C GLY A 57 -6.75 -6.54 4.17
N ASP A 58 -7.39 -5.58 3.53
CA ASP A 58 -7.34 -5.42 2.07
C ASP A 58 -5.99 -4.89 1.55
N TYR A 59 -5.16 -4.29 2.40
CA TYR A 59 -3.78 -3.99 2.05
C TYR A 59 -2.91 -5.24 2.28
N VAL A 60 -2.58 -5.92 1.20
CA VAL A 60 -1.87 -7.21 1.22
C VAL A 60 -0.37 -7.03 1.15
N THR A 61 0.37 -7.75 1.99
CA THR A 61 1.84 -7.85 1.90
C THR A 61 2.35 -9.10 2.59
N LEU A 62 3.35 -9.73 1.98
CA LEU A 62 4.15 -10.80 2.57
C LEU A 62 5.60 -10.34 2.82
N ASP A 63 5.92 -9.08 2.60
CA ASP A 63 7.22 -8.52 2.95
C ASP A 63 7.30 -8.30 4.46
N TRP A 64 8.14 -9.11 5.12
CA TRP A 64 8.29 -9.07 6.57
C TRP A 64 8.81 -7.72 7.07
N GLN A 65 9.78 -7.11 6.39
CA GLN A 65 10.32 -5.83 6.78
C GLN A 65 9.27 -4.73 6.69
N HIS A 66 8.55 -4.67 5.57
CA HIS A 66 7.47 -3.71 5.38
C HIS A 66 6.35 -3.90 6.43
N ARG A 67 6.03 -5.15 6.78
CA ARG A 67 5.10 -5.45 7.88
C ARG A 67 5.59 -4.86 9.21
N GLN A 68 6.87 -5.01 9.55
CA GLN A 68 7.43 -4.47 10.80
C GLN A 68 7.35 -2.94 10.84
N ASP A 69 7.62 -2.29 9.72
CA ASP A 69 7.53 -0.83 9.60
C ASP A 69 6.09 -0.35 9.78
N ILE A 70 5.11 -1.03 9.18
CA ILE A 70 3.69 -0.75 9.38
C ILE A 70 3.29 -0.94 10.85
N LEU A 71 3.70 -2.03 11.48
CA LEU A 71 3.41 -2.30 12.91
C LEU A 71 4.01 -1.23 13.82
N ARG A 72 5.23 -0.76 13.52
CA ARG A 72 5.86 0.34 14.24
C ARG A 72 4.99 1.61 14.17
N ILE A 73 4.50 1.97 12.99
CA ILE A 73 3.63 3.13 12.80
C ILE A 73 2.28 2.95 13.52
N ILE A 74 1.65 1.78 13.42
CA ILE A 74 0.41 1.47 14.14
C ILE A 74 0.60 1.67 15.65
N ASN A 75 1.65 1.09 16.21
CA ASN A 75 1.92 1.19 17.65
C ASN A 75 2.22 2.63 18.09
N GLN A 76 2.86 3.42 17.22
CA GLN A 76 3.13 4.82 17.50
C GLN A 76 1.86 5.66 17.49
N ILE A 77 0.96 5.43 16.54
CA ILE A 77 -0.36 6.10 16.50
C ILE A 77 -1.19 5.70 17.71
N LYS A 78 -1.22 4.41 18.07
CA LYS A 78 -1.95 3.94 19.28
C LYS A 78 -1.45 4.65 20.55
N ARG A 79 -0.14 4.66 20.79
CA ARG A 79 0.45 5.37 21.94
C ARG A 79 0.13 6.86 21.93
N TYR A 80 0.11 7.46 20.75
CA TYR A 80 -0.26 8.86 20.60
C TYR A 80 -1.76 9.08 20.89
N ALA A 81 -2.63 8.18 20.43
CA ALA A 81 -4.06 8.23 20.70
C ALA A 81 -4.37 8.14 22.19
N ASP A 82 -3.69 7.23 22.90
CA ASP A 82 -3.88 6.98 24.33
C ASP A 82 -3.26 8.06 25.25
N ASP A 83 -2.42 8.95 24.73
CA ASP A 83 -1.73 9.97 25.51
C ASP A 83 -2.49 11.31 25.46
N ASP A 84 -3.33 11.56 26.44
CA ASP A 84 -4.11 12.79 26.55
C ASP A 84 -3.28 14.06 26.86
N THR A 85 -2.01 13.88 27.23
CA THR A 85 -1.11 15.02 27.50
C THR A 85 -0.53 15.59 26.21
N ARG A 86 -0.49 14.82 25.13
CA ARG A 86 0.00 15.24 23.82
C ARG A 86 -1.03 16.06 23.08
N ARG A 87 -0.67 17.29 22.76
CA ARG A 87 -1.51 18.23 22.00
C ARG A 87 -0.99 18.52 20.60
N ARG A 88 0.30 18.36 20.39
CA ARG A 88 0.95 18.55 19.07
C ARG A 88 0.63 17.42 18.13
N PRO A 89 0.51 17.69 16.82
CA PRO A 89 0.32 16.66 15.81
C PRO A 89 1.40 15.58 15.81
N LEU A 90 1.01 14.36 15.44
CA LEU A 90 1.93 13.27 15.12
C LEU A 90 2.19 13.28 13.61
N ASN A 91 3.39 13.63 13.20
CA ASN A 91 3.77 13.78 11.79
C ASN A 91 4.54 12.56 11.29
N ILE A 92 4.00 11.87 10.32
CA ILE A 92 4.58 10.69 9.67
C ILE A 92 4.92 11.05 8.22
N ILE A 93 6.09 10.65 7.75
CA ILE A 93 6.44 10.75 6.34
C ILE A 93 6.32 9.40 5.67
N MET A 94 5.67 9.36 4.50
CA MET A 94 5.49 8.17 3.69
C MET A 94 6.17 8.35 2.34
N GLN A 95 7.10 7.47 2.02
CA GLN A 95 7.80 7.47 0.74
C GLN A 95 7.30 6.31 -0.13
N ALA A 96 6.87 6.61 -1.33
CA ALA A 96 6.36 5.58 -2.23
C ALA A 96 6.25 6.10 -3.67
N GLU A 97 6.52 5.24 -4.62
CA GLU A 97 6.35 5.56 -6.03
C GLU A 97 4.87 5.87 -6.39
N PRO A 98 4.63 6.63 -7.46
CA PRO A 98 3.27 6.80 -7.99
C PRO A 98 2.62 5.45 -8.31
N GLY A 99 1.36 5.29 -7.91
CA GLY A 99 0.64 4.02 -8.14
C GLY A 99 0.96 2.88 -7.16
N SER A 100 1.72 3.12 -6.08
CA SER A 100 2.07 2.10 -5.07
C SER A 100 0.94 1.75 -4.10
N GLY A 101 -0.22 2.44 -4.15
CA GLY A 101 -1.34 2.18 -3.25
C GLY A 101 -1.32 2.95 -1.92
N LYS A 102 -0.61 4.10 -1.84
CA LYS A 102 -0.51 4.96 -0.64
C LYS A 102 -1.85 5.22 0.04
N SER A 103 -2.78 5.82 -0.70
CA SER A 103 -4.11 6.21 -0.17
C SER A 103 -4.91 4.99 0.29
N HIS A 104 -4.80 3.85 -0.42
CA HIS A 104 -5.43 2.59 -0.02
C HIS A 104 -4.88 2.09 1.32
N MET A 105 -3.56 2.12 1.48
CA MET A 105 -2.91 1.74 2.72
C MET A 105 -3.36 2.60 3.90
N VAL A 106 -3.43 3.94 3.73
CA VAL A 106 -3.87 4.85 4.80
C VAL A 106 -5.33 4.57 5.20
N ASN A 107 -6.20 4.28 4.25
CA ASN A 107 -7.57 3.89 4.54
C ASN A 107 -7.66 2.54 5.30
N CYS A 108 -6.83 1.56 4.94
CA CYS A 108 -6.73 0.30 5.67
C CYS A 108 -6.15 0.51 7.09
N LEU A 109 -5.16 1.39 7.22
CA LEU A 109 -4.60 1.78 8.51
C LEU A 109 -5.66 2.43 9.42
N ALA A 110 -6.47 3.36 8.89
CA ALA A 110 -7.55 3.98 9.65
C ALA A 110 -8.56 2.92 10.16
N ARG A 111 -8.96 1.98 9.31
CA ARG A 111 -9.83 0.86 9.72
C ARG A 111 -9.20 -0.02 10.80
N LYS A 112 -7.90 -0.29 10.73
CA LYS A 112 -7.17 -1.07 11.76
C LYS A 112 -7.10 -0.32 13.11
N LEU A 113 -7.19 1.00 13.07
CA LEU A 113 -7.22 1.87 14.25
C LEU A 113 -8.64 2.21 14.72
N GLU A 114 -9.67 1.52 14.21
CA GLU A 114 -11.09 1.73 14.60
C GLU A 114 -11.33 1.67 16.11
N PRO A 115 -10.65 0.81 16.92
CA PRO A 115 -10.76 0.87 18.39
C PRO A 115 -10.41 2.24 18.99
N HIS A 116 -9.59 3.05 18.30
CA HIS A 116 -9.26 4.43 18.65
C HIS A 116 -10.09 5.45 17.85
N HIS A 117 -11.19 5.00 17.22
CA HIS A 117 -12.08 5.82 16.41
C HIS A 117 -11.35 6.65 15.34
N ALA A 118 -10.30 6.08 14.72
CA ALA A 118 -9.56 6.78 13.69
C ALA A 118 -10.35 6.92 12.38
N ALA A 119 -10.13 8.02 11.67
CA ALA A 119 -10.70 8.24 10.34
C ALA A 119 -9.73 9.03 9.44
N ALA A 120 -9.61 8.61 8.18
CA ALA A 120 -8.75 9.27 7.22
C ALA A 120 -9.48 10.44 6.52
N VAL A 121 -8.76 11.55 6.36
CA VAL A 121 -9.13 12.70 5.52
C VAL A 121 -8.03 12.85 4.48
N ASN A 122 -8.35 12.65 3.21
CA ASN A 122 -7.38 12.64 2.11
C ASN A 122 -7.40 13.99 1.36
N PHE A 123 -6.21 14.53 1.08
CA PHE A 123 -6.06 15.70 0.25
C PHE A 123 -4.81 15.56 -0.64
N ASN A 124 -4.93 15.90 -1.94
CA ASN A 124 -3.79 15.90 -2.86
C ASN A 124 -3.17 17.30 -2.90
N MET A 125 -1.93 17.42 -2.42
CA MET A 125 -1.20 18.69 -2.36
C MET A 125 -0.81 19.22 -3.74
N ALA A 126 -0.77 18.40 -4.78
CA ALA A 126 -0.54 18.87 -6.14
C ALA A 126 -1.68 19.74 -6.68
N SER A 127 -2.89 19.61 -6.12
CA SER A 127 -4.04 20.44 -6.48
C SER A 127 -4.10 21.77 -5.70
N LEU A 128 -3.22 21.99 -4.74
CA LEU A 128 -3.21 23.19 -3.90
C LEU A 128 -2.80 24.42 -4.71
N GLN A 129 -3.71 25.36 -4.92
CA GLN A 129 -3.46 26.64 -5.58
C GLN A 129 -3.33 27.77 -4.56
N SER A 130 -4.07 27.70 -3.45
CA SER A 130 -4.01 28.61 -2.33
C SER A 130 -4.16 27.87 -1.01
N ILE A 131 -3.80 28.52 0.11
CA ILE A 131 -4.00 27.97 1.46
C ILE A 131 -5.48 27.71 1.75
N ASP A 132 -6.38 28.47 1.12
CA ASP A 132 -7.83 28.32 1.30
C ASP A 132 -8.37 26.99 0.79
N ASP A 133 -7.66 26.33 -0.12
CA ASP A 133 -8.03 24.98 -0.62
C ASP A 133 -7.94 23.92 0.50
N LEU A 134 -7.19 24.19 1.56
CA LEU A 134 -7.14 23.34 2.75
C LEU A 134 -8.36 23.48 3.66
N SER A 135 -9.24 24.47 3.43
CA SER A 135 -10.41 24.71 4.29
C SER A 135 -11.29 23.46 4.42
N GLN A 136 -11.63 22.84 3.28
CA GLN A 136 -12.51 21.68 3.27
C GLN A 136 -11.91 20.45 4.01
N PRO A 137 -10.67 20.00 3.74
CA PRO A 137 -10.10 18.89 4.49
C PRO A 137 -9.90 19.21 5.97
N LEU A 138 -9.56 20.45 6.34
CA LEU A 138 -9.39 20.83 7.74
C LEU A 138 -10.73 20.97 8.49
N ASP A 139 -11.79 21.39 7.83
CA ASP A 139 -13.15 21.33 8.40
C ASP A 139 -13.61 19.89 8.60
N ALA A 140 -13.28 18.96 7.69
CA ALA A 140 -13.50 17.52 7.88
C ALA A 140 -12.75 16.98 9.11
N VAL A 141 -11.48 17.38 9.30
CA VAL A 141 -10.69 17.04 10.49
C VAL A 141 -11.38 17.55 11.77
N ARG A 142 -11.87 18.80 11.78
CA ARG A 142 -12.59 19.36 12.93
C ARG A 142 -13.87 18.58 13.23
N ASN A 143 -14.64 18.24 12.21
CA ASN A 143 -15.88 17.48 12.37
C ASN A 143 -15.64 16.09 12.97
N LEU A 144 -14.56 15.42 12.59
CA LEU A 144 -14.17 14.15 13.22
C LEU A 144 -13.87 14.31 14.71
N LYS A 145 -13.21 15.38 15.10
CA LYS A 145 -12.92 15.66 16.52
C LYS A 145 -14.17 15.97 17.35
N VAL A 146 -15.17 16.61 16.76
CA VAL A 146 -16.46 16.87 17.44
C VAL A 146 -17.14 15.56 17.84
N VAL A 147 -16.95 14.49 17.05
CA VAL A 147 -17.49 13.15 17.34
C VAL A 147 -16.47 12.21 17.98
N ASP A 148 -15.46 12.77 18.62
CA ASP A 148 -14.40 12.07 19.36
C ASP A 148 -13.65 11.02 18.53
N ARG A 149 -13.36 11.35 17.28
CA ARG A 149 -12.55 10.52 16.39
C ARG A 149 -11.15 11.11 16.22
N LEU A 150 -10.13 10.24 16.17
CA LEU A 150 -8.76 10.63 15.86
C LEU A 150 -8.62 10.88 14.35
N PRO A 151 -8.42 12.13 13.89
CA PRO A 151 -8.25 12.39 12.46
C PRO A 151 -6.87 11.94 11.98
N LEU A 152 -6.83 11.24 10.83
CA LEU A 152 -5.63 10.97 10.04
C LEU A 152 -5.69 11.86 8.80
N LEU A 153 -5.02 13.00 8.82
CA LEU A 153 -4.90 13.89 7.67
C LEU A 153 -3.81 13.36 6.74
N PHE A 154 -4.21 12.84 5.59
CA PHE A 154 -3.32 12.32 4.57
C PHE A 154 -3.11 13.36 3.47
N LEU A 155 -1.89 13.88 3.36
CA LEU A 155 -1.47 14.86 2.38
C LEU A 155 -0.62 14.15 1.31
N ASP A 156 -1.27 13.76 0.21
CA ASP A 156 -0.60 13.07 -0.91
C ASP A 156 0.13 14.09 -1.80
N GLU A 157 1.23 13.65 -2.40
CA GLU A 157 2.08 14.44 -3.28
C GLU A 157 2.55 15.77 -2.65
N PHE A 158 2.85 15.74 -1.33
CA PHE A 158 3.23 16.96 -0.59
C PHE A 158 4.51 17.60 -1.16
N ASP A 159 5.37 16.80 -1.80
CA ASP A 159 6.65 17.19 -2.41
C ASP A 159 6.52 17.69 -3.86
N SER A 160 5.31 17.76 -4.40
CA SER A 160 5.04 18.23 -5.78
C SER A 160 5.33 19.72 -5.96
N ASN A 161 5.10 20.53 -4.92
CA ASN A 161 5.37 21.97 -4.94
C ASN A 161 6.06 22.42 -3.65
N PRO A 162 7.39 22.63 -3.68
CA PRO A 162 8.17 23.06 -2.51
C PRO A 162 7.72 24.40 -1.90
N ALA A 163 7.06 25.28 -2.67
CA ALA A 163 6.55 26.54 -2.13
C ALA A 163 5.51 26.34 -1.03
N ASN A 164 4.84 25.18 -1.03
CA ASN A 164 3.81 24.83 -0.03
C ASN A 164 4.41 24.38 1.32
N PHE A 165 5.70 24.10 1.41
CA PHE A 165 6.30 23.63 2.66
C PHE A 165 6.15 24.62 3.80
N ALA A 166 6.35 25.90 3.54
CA ALA A 166 6.20 26.95 4.55
C ALA A 166 4.78 26.99 5.16
N THR A 167 3.78 26.71 4.33
CA THR A 167 2.37 26.70 4.72
C THR A 167 2.06 25.56 5.72
N LEU A 168 2.73 24.42 5.58
CA LEU A 168 2.50 23.26 6.43
C LEU A 168 3.20 23.36 7.81
N LEU A 169 4.18 24.24 7.95
CA LEU A 169 4.99 24.31 9.16
C LEU A 169 4.19 24.60 10.44
N PRO A 170 3.28 25.60 10.50
CA PRO A 170 2.47 25.84 11.69
C PRO A 170 1.52 24.67 11.99
N LEU A 171 0.91 24.09 10.94
CA LEU A 171 0.03 22.93 11.08
C LEU A 171 0.78 21.73 11.71
N MET A 172 2.00 21.46 11.27
CA MET A 172 2.80 20.33 11.75
C MET A 172 3.34 20.53 13.18
N TRP A 173 3.54 21.76 13.61
CA TRP A 173 4.14 22.03 14.92
C TRP A 173 3.10 22.28 16.00
N ASP A 174 2.18 23.20 15.77
CA ASP A 174 1.19 23.63 16.74
C ASP A 174 -0.19 23.02 16.51
N GLY A 175 -0.41 22.41 15.34
CA GLY A 175 -1.74 21.96 14.92
C GLY A 175 -2.65 23.14 14.58
N GLU A 176 -2.06 24.24 14.11
CA GLU A 176 -2.75 25.50 13.85
C GLU A 176 -2.52 25.93 12.41
N LEU A 177 -3.53 26.51 11.79
CA LEU A 177 -3.39 27.09 10.46
C LEU A 177 -4.32 28.28 10.32
N GLN A 178 -3.81 29.39 9.77
CA GLN A 178 -4.63 30.55 9.44
C GLN A 178 -5.14 30.43 8.00
N ILE A 179 -6.46 30.40 7.84
CA ILE A 179 -7.14 30.32 6.55
C ILE A 179 -8.20 31.41 6.48
N SER A 180 -8.23 32.21 5.41
CA SER A 180 -9.25 33.24 5.18
C SER A 180 -9.52 34.10 6.42
N HIS A 181 -8.46 34.55 7.10
CA HIS A 181 -8.53 35.35 8.36
C HIS A 181 -9.14 34.61 9.56
N ARG A 182 -9.22 33.26 9.52
CA ARG A 182 -9.66 32.43 10.65
C ARG A 182 -8.48 31.59 11.15
N ASP A 183 -8.25 31.61 12.45
CA ASP A 183 -7.30 30.73 13.10
C ASP A 183 -7.98 29.38 13.35
N LEU A 184 -7.49 28.34 12.67
CA LEU A 184 -7.95 26.96 12.86
C LEU A 184 -7.05 26.26 13.85
N MET A 185 -7.58 25.99 15.04
CA MET A 185 -6.92 25.21 16.09
C MET A 185 -7.33 23.75 15.96
N LEU A 186 -6.49 22.93 15.38
CA LEU A 186 -6.76 21.50 15.19
C LEU A 186 -6.22 20.65 16.33
N GLY A 187 -5.07 21.04 16.91
CA GLY A 187 -4.45 20.33 18.03
C GLY A 187 -4.11 18.87 17.71
N LYS A 188 -4.57 17.92 18.52
CA LYS A 188 -4.24 16.48 18.41
C LYS A 188 -4.80 15.88 17.12
N LEU A 189 -3.92 15.49 16.17
CA LEU A 189 -4.22 14.77 14.93
C LEU A 189 -2.98 14.05 14.42
N VAL A 190 -3.16 13.07 13.54
CA VAL A 190 -2.05 12.42 12.82
C VAL A 190 -1.97 13.04 11.43
N ILE A 191 -0.80 13.53 11.04
CA ILE A 191 -0.53 14.02 9.69
C ILE A 191 0.38 13.01 9.00
N ILE A 192 -0.05 12.52 7.83
CA ILE A 192 0.71 11.62 6.99
C ILE A 192 1.06 12.35 5.70
N LEU A 193 2.34 12.71 5.55
CA LEU A 193 2.88 13.37 4.35
C LEU A 193 3.38 12.30 3.39
N ALA A 194 2.77 12.16 2.22
CA ALA A 194 3.18 11.19 1.24
C ALA A 194 3.80 11.85 0.00
N GLY A 195 4.99 11.38 -0.38
CA GLY A 195 5.74 11.86 -1.53
C GLY A 195 6.43 10.75 -2.30
N SER A 196 7.03 11.10 -3.43
CA SER A 196 7.76 10.15 -4.29
C SER A 196 9.10 9.68 -3.71
N GLY A 197 9.60 10.36 -2.70
CA GLY A 197 10.91 10.10 -2.08
C GLY A 197 12.11 10.63 -2.86
N LYS A 198 12.02 10.68 -4.19
CA LYS A 198 13.15 11.12 -5.04
C LYS A 198 13.59 12.56 -4.77
N ASN A 199 12.63 13.45 -4.60
CA ASN A 199 12.91 14.87 -4.29
C ASN A 199 13.50 15.02 -2.88
N ILE A 200 13.01 14.26 -1.91
CA ILE A 200 13.49 14.29 -0.52
C ILE A 200 14.93 13.81 -0.43
N GLU A 201 15.26 12.68 -1.07
CA GLU A 201 16.64 12.18 -1.10
C GLU A 201 17.62 13.15 -1.77
N GLN A 202 17.20 13.77 -2.88
CA GLN A 202 18.04 14.76 -3.57
C GLN A 202 18.32 15.95 -2.69
N VAL A 203 17.31 16.51 -2.03
CA VAL A 203 17.47 17.66 -1.13
C VAL A 203 18.27 17.28 0.10
N MET A 204 18.06 16.10 0.69
CA MET A 204 18.85 15.63 1.83
C MET A 204 20.32 15.38 1.45
N LYS A 205 20.60 14.87 0.24
CA LYS A 205 21.96 14.73 -0.29
C LYS A 205 22.60 16.09 -0.55
N SER A 206 21.85 17.03 -1.12
CA SER A 206 22.30 18.40 -1.36
C SER A 206 22.58 19.12 -0.03
N ALA A 207 21.69 19.05 0.93
CA ALA A 207 21.86 19.66 2.24
C ALA A 207 23.09 19.11 3.01
N LYS A 208 23.41 17.81 2.84
CA LYS A 208 24.62 17.20 3.41
C LYS A 208 25.91 17.56 2.69
N ALA A 209 25.82 17.81 1.35
CA ALA A 209 26.99 18.12 0.53
C ALA A 209 27.36 19.61 0.51
N MET A 210 26.46 20.50 0.87
CA MET A 210 26.66 21.94 0.79
C MET A 210 27.46 22.49 1.98
N GLN A 211 28.63 23.06 1.67
CA GLN A 211 29.35 23.99 2.56
C GLN A 211 28.77 25.43 2.48
N THR A 212 27.80 25.67 1.61
CA THR A 212 27.08 26.94 1.44
C THR A 212 25.66 26.83 1.95
N PRO A 213 25.06 27.91 2.48
CA PRO A 213 23.66 27.86 2.95
C PRO A 213 22.74 27.43 1.80
N PRO A 214 21.84 26.48 2.05
CA PRO A 214 20.89 26.04 1.04
C PRO A 214 19.99 27.19 0.59
N GLU A 215 19.48 27.14 -0.65
CA GLU A 215 18.47 28.08 -1.13
C GLU A 215 17.25 28.07 -0.20
N ALA A 216 16.48 29.16 -0.18
CA ALA A 216 15.37 29.34 0.78
C ALA A 216 14.34 28.19 0.75
N GLN A 217 14.13 27.54 -0.40
CA GLN A 217 13.22 26.40 -0.56
C GLN A 217 13.78 25.12 0.10
N GLU A 218 15.09 24.86 -0.06
CA GLU A 218 15.77 23.71 0.59
C GLU A 218 15.76 23.86 2.10
N THR A 219 15.92 25.07 2.61
CA THR A 219 15.82 25.37 4.05
C THR A 219 14.44 25.03 4.58
N LYS A 220 13.36 25.34 3.85
CA LYS A 220 11.97 25.04 4.28
C LYS A 220 11.68 23.54 4.29
N LEU A 221 12.25 22.75 3.38
CA LEU A 221 12.14 21.30 3.45
C LEU A 221 12.87 20.73 4.68
N VAL A 222 14.06 21.24 5.01
CA VAL A 222 14.79 20.84 6.23
C VAL A 222 13.97 21.16 7.47
N ASP A 223 13.37 22.36 7.54
CA ASP A 223 12.46 22.74 8.63
C ASP A 223 11.25 21.79 8.73
N LEU A 224 10.66 21.41 7.58
CA LEU A 224 9.54 20.48 7.54
C LEU A 224 9.94 19.10 8.03
N LEU A 225 11.06 18.55 7.54
CA LEU A 225 11.58 17.25 7.96
C LEU A 225 11.93 17.21 9.45
N SER A 226 12.40 18.34 10.02
CA SER A 226 12.68 18.43 11.46
C SER A 226 11.44 18.25 12.35
N ARG A 227 10.24 18.40 11.78
CA ARG A 227 8.95 18.22 12.48
C ARG A 227 8.39 16.82 12.37
N ILE A 228 9.07 15.92 11.65
CA ILE A 228 8.67 14.51 11.59
C ILE A 228 9.00 13.85 12.94
N ASN A 229 7.96 13.54 13.69
CA ASN A 229 8.05 12.94 15.03
C ASN A 229 7.33 11.60 15.13
N GLY A 230 6.58 11.21 14.08
CA GLY A 230 5.84 9.97 13.93
C GLY A 230 6.59 8.89 13.13
N GLY A 231 7.82 9.21 12.65
CA GLY A 231 8.65 8.27 11.91
C GLY A 231 8.40 8.25 10.41
N GLU A 232 9.11 7.34 9.77
CA GLU A 232 9.09 7.16 8.31
C GLU A 232 8.51 5.80 7.94
N LEU A 233 7.79 5.77 6.83
CA LEU A 233 7.25 4.56 6.23
C LEU A 233 7.56 4.55 4.73
N GLU A 234 8.26 3.53 4.27
CA GLU A 234 8.50 3.31 2.86
C GLU A 234 7.54 2.22 2.34
N ILE A 235 6.89 2.49 1.21
CA ILE A 235 6.18 1.47 0.44
C ILE A 235 7.08 1.07 -0.73
N PRO A 236 7.75 -0.09 -0.67
CA PRO A 236 8.66 -0.50 -1.72
C PRO A 236 7.92 -0.79 -3.02
N ALA A 237 8.56 -0.50 -4.16
CA ALA A 237 8.01 -0.82 -5.47
C ALA A 237 7.75 -2.33 -5.63
N LEU A 238 6.71 -2.71 -6.37
CA LEU A 238 6.31 -4.10 -6.57
C LEU A 238 7.33 -4.93 -7.38
N ASP A 239 8.19 -4.26 -8.15
CA ASP A 239 9.24 -4.90 -8.93
C ASP A 239 10.59 -4.97 -8.20
N THR A 240 10.64 -4.55 -6.92
CA THR A 240 11.86 -4.61 -6.13
C THR A 240 12.27 -6.05 -5.90
N VAL A 241 13.49 -6.38 -6.35
CA VAL A 241 14.19 -7.63 -6.03
C VAL A 241 15.54 -7.24 -5.45
N ALA A 242 15.69 -7.31 -4.13
CA ALA A 242 16.91 -6.93 -3.43
C ALA A 242 17.15 -7.87 -2.23
N GLY A 243 18.23 -8.65 -2.27
CA GLY A 243 18.55 -9.63 -1.24
C GLY A 243 17.41 -10.61 -1.02
N ASP A 244 16.97 -10.75 0.23
CA ASP A 244 15.85 -11.64 0.60
C ASP A 244 14.46 -11.07 0.26
N ARG A 245 14.39 -9.85 -0.28
CA ARG A 245 13.14 -9.18 -0.64
C ARG A 245 12.84 -9.38 -2.12
N ASP A 246 11.82 -10.16 -2.41
CA ASP A 246 11.23 -10.28 -3.75
C ASP A 246 9.76 -9.85 -3.69
N ARG A 247 9.50 -8.61 -4.10
CA ARG A 247 8.16 -8.02 -4.09
C ARG A 247 7.24 -8.55 -5.19
N ARG A 248 7.79 -9.29 -6.16
CA ARG A 248 6.97 -9.92 -7.21
C ARG A 248 5.92 -10.87 -6.61
N ILE A 249 6.25 -11.50 -5.46
CA ILE A 249 5.30 -12.36 -4.73
C ILE A 249 4.08 -11.57 -4.25
N ASP A 250 4.27 -10.32 -3.83
CA ASP A 250 3.16 -9.47 -3.41
C ASP A 250 2.23 -9.12 -4.57
N LYS A 251 2.71 -9.12 -5.83
CA LYS A 251 1.84 -8.95 -7.02
C LYS A 251 0.80 -10.06 -7.11
N VAL A 252 1.14 -11.31 -6.74
CA VAL A 252 0.20 -12.44 -6.71
C VAL A 252 -0.94 -12.13 -5.75
N CYS A 253 -0.60 -11.82 -4.49
CA CYS A 253 -1.60 -11.52 -3.46
C CYS A 253 -2.44 -10.28 -3.82
N LEU A 254 -1.81 -9.26 -4.39
CA LEU A 254 -2.48 -8.04 -4.84
C LEU A 254 -3.47 -8.34 -5.98
N THR A 255 -3.06 -9.12 -6.98
CA THR A 255 -3.94 -9.50 -8.09
C THR A 255 -5.15 -10.27 -7.58
N ILE A 256 -4.94 -11.21 -6.67
CA ILE A 256 -6.01 -11.94 -6.02
C ILE A 256 -6.93 -10.99 -5.25
N ALA A 257 -6.39 -10.05 -4.48
CA ALA A 257 -7.18 -9.08 -3.72
C ALA A 257 -8.04 -8.20 -4.64
N LEU A 258 -7.49 -7.73 -5.75
CA LEU A 258 -8.22 -6.94 -6.75
C LEU A 258 -9.33 -7.77 -7.42
N LEU A 259 -9.05 -9.01 -7.81
CA LEU A 259 -10.05 -9.92 -8.35
C LEU A 259 -11.14 -10.23 -7.33
N GLN A 260 -10.78 -10.50 -6.08
CA GLN A 260 -11.77 -10.72 -5.01
C GLN A 260 -12.62 -9.49 -4.75
N SER A 261 -12.04 -8.30 -4.81
CA SER A 261 -12.81 -7.04 -4.70
C SER A 261 -13.80 -6.89 -5.85
N ARG A 262 -13.35 -7.15 -7.09
CA ARG A 262 -14.19 -7.07 -8.29
C ARG A 262 -15.36 -8.07 -8.28
N PHE A 263 -15.12 -9.28 -7.80
CA PHE A 263 -16.11 -10.37 -7.77
C PHE A 263 -16.71 -10.61 -6.39
N ALA A 264 -16.73 -9.61 -5.54
CA ALA A 264 -17.36 -9.63 -4.21
C ALA A 264 -16.92 -10.81 -3.33
N GLY A 265 -15.66 -11.22 -3.43
CA GLY A 265 -15.08 -12.30 -2.63
C GLY A 265 -15.57 -13.70 -2.97
N LYS A 266 -16.15 -13.92 -4.15
CA LYS A 266 -16.72 -15.20 -4.56
C LYS A 266 -15.73 -16.16 -5.23
N LEU A 267 -14.58 -15.66 -5.72
CA LEU A 267 -13.61 -16.49 -6.43
C LEU A 267 -12.93 -17.50 -5.49
N GLU A 268 -12.89 -18.75 -5.92
CA GLU A 268 -12.17 -19.85 -5.27
C GLU A 268 -10.98 -20.35 -6.11
N THR A 269 -11.00 -20.09 -7.43
CA THR A 269 -9.92 -20.49 -8.33
C THR A 269 -9.61 -19.41 -9.37
N ILE A 270 -8.32 -19.25 -9.67
CA ILE A 270 -7.80 -18.30 -10.66
C ILE A 270 -6.82 -19.07 -11.58
N PRO A 271 -6.78 -18.80 -12.91
CA PRO A 271 -5.81 -19.39 -13.78
C PRO A 271 -4.37 -19.10 -13.33
N TRP A 272 -3.54 -20.12 -13.21
CA TRP A 272 -2.11 -19.97 -12.92
C TRP A 272 -1.42 -19.05 -13.93
N ALA A 273 -1.80 -19.17 -15.21
CA ALA A 273 -1.28 -18.35 -16.29
C ALA A 273 -1.40 -16.84 -16.03
N LEU A 274 -2.52 -16.38 -15.48
CA LEU A 274 -2.71 -14.97 -15.14
C LEU A 274 -1.73 -14.53 -14.03
N LEU A 275 -1.64 -15.29 -12.97
CA LEU A 275 -0.76 -14.96 -11.84
C LEU A 275 0.71 -14.99 -12.24
N ARG A 276 1.11 -15.97 -13.04
CA ARG A 276 2.45 -16.07 -13.62
C ARG A 276 2.76 -14.86 -14.50
N PHE A 277 1.86 -14.52 -15.39
CA PHE A 277 2.00 -13.35 -16.26
C PHE A 277 2.19 -12.05 -15.46
N VAL A 278 1.37 -11.83 -14.44
CA VAL A 278 1.46 -10.63 -13.58
C VAL A 278 2.80 -10.56 -12.87
N VAL A 279 3.30 -11.69 -12.35
CA VAL A 279 4.57 -11.74 -11.64
C VAL A 279 5.75 -11.43 -12.56
N MET A 280 5.71 -11.95 -13.78
CA MET A 280 6.81 -11.80 -14.75
C MET A 280 6.77 -10.46 -15.48
N SER A 281 5.61 -9.81 -15.55
CA SER A 281 5.45 -8.49 -16.18
C SER A 281 5.99 -7.38 -15.30
N LYS A 282 6.65 -6.38 -15.91
CA LYS A 282 7.01 -5.13 -15.26
C LYS A 282 5.94 -4.10 -15.53
N PHE A 283 5.32 -3.57 -14.50
CA PHE A 283 4.22 -2.63 -14.61
C PHE A 283 4.67 -1.19 -14.43
N ARG A 284 4.34 -0.34 -15.40
CA ARG A 284 4.74 1.07 -15.41
C ARG A 284 4.18 1.88 -14.24
N TYR A 285 2.97 1.56 -13.81
CA TYR A 285 2.26 2.29 -12.76
C TYR A 285 1.90 1.41 -11.56
N GLY A 286 2.70 0.37 -11.31
CA GLY A 286 2.55 -0.50 -10.15
C GLY A 286 1.14 -1.07 -10.01
N VAL A 287 0.49 -0.83 -8.85
CA VAL A 287 -0.86 -1.31 -8.54
C VAL A 287 -1.91 -0.86 -9.55
N ARG A 288 -1.80 0.37 -10.08
CA ARG A 288 -2.78 0.89 -11.06
C ARG A 288 -2.79 0.06 -12.34
N SER A 289 -1.61 -0.35 -12.81
CA SER A 289 -1.52 -1.20 -14.01
C SER A 289 -2.15 -2.58 -13.78
N ILE A 290 -1.92 -3.17 -12.61
CA ILE A 290 -2.55 -4.45 -12.25
C ILE A 290 -4.07 -4.29 -12.13
N ALA A 291 -4.56 -3.20 -11.56
CA ALA A 291 -5.99 -2.92 -11.49
C ALA A 291 -6.62 -2.81 -12.89
N HIS A 292 -5.98 -2.09 -13.83
CA HIS A 292 -6.44 -2.03 -15.22
C HIS A 292 -6.46 -3.41 -15.88
N LEU A 293 -5.46 -4.27 -15.61
CA LEU A 293 -5.49 -5.65 -16.10
C LEU A 293 -6.70 -6.43 -15.54
N VAL A 294 -6.98 -6.29 -14.26
CA VAL A 294 -8.14 -6.91 -13.62
C VAL A 294 -9.44 -6.38 -14.20
N ASP A 295 -9.52 -5.10 -14.58
CA ASP A 295 -10.70 -4.51 -15.22
C ASP A 295 -11.01 -5.10 -16.61
N LEU A 296 -10.03 -5.73 -17.27
CA LEU A 296 -10.23 -6.42 -18.53
C LEU A 296 -10.90 -7.81 -18.38
N VAL A 297 -11.00 -8.32 -17.15
CA VAL A 297 -11.70 -9.59 -16.89
C VAL A 297 -13.19 -9.39 -17.14
N SER A 298 -13.77 -10.23 -17.96
CA SER A 298 -15.21 -10.20 -18.26
C SER A 298 -16.03 -10.48 -16.99
N PRO A 299 -17.27 -9.98 -16.90
CA PRO A 299 -18.16 -10.35 -15.83
C PRO A 299 -18.34 -11.88 -15.80
N LEU A 300 -18.13 -12.47 -14.62
CA LEU A 300 -18.35 -13.90 -14.43
C LEU A 300 -19.84 -14.19 -14.37
N GLN A 301 -20.22 -15.41 -14.74
CA GLN A 301 -21.58 -15.89 -14.57
C GLN A 301 -22.04 -15.80 -13.11
N GLU A 302 -23.32 -15.61 -12.89
CA GLU A 302 -23.90 -15.54 -11.56
C GLU A 302 -23.59 -16.83 -10.77
N ASN A 303 -22.92 -16.68 -9.62
CA ASN A 303 -22.40 -17.78 -8.78
C ASN A 303 -21.14 -18.52 -9.30
N ALA A 304 -20.48 -18.04 -10.35
CA ALA A 304 -19.19 -18.61 -10.72
C ALA A 304 -18.15 -18.41 -9.61
N LYS A 305 -17.49 -19.49 -9.21
CA LYS A 305 -16.41 -19.48 -8.22
C LYS A 305 -15.03 -19.65 -8.86
N ALA A 306 -15.01 -19.99 -10.13
CA ALA A 306 -13.81 -20.22 -10.91
C ALA A 306 -13.72 -19.23 -12.07
N MET A 307 -12.56 -18.60 -12.19
CA MET A 307 -12.19 -17.79 -13.34
C MET A 307 -11.49 -18.68 -14.37
N GLN A 308 -11.84 -18.52 -15.64
CA GLN A 308 -11.19 -19.19 -16.77
C GLN A 308 -10.30 -18.21 -17.56
N LEU A 309 -9.35 -18.73 -18.34
CA LEU A 309 -8.54 -17.87 -19.23
C LEU A 309 -9.39 -17.14 -20.26
N SER A 310 -10.49 -17.75 -20.70
CA SER A 310 -11.45 -17.15 -21.63
C SER A 310 -12.18 -15.94 -21.06
N ASP A 311 -12.23 -15.80 -19.73
CA ASP A 311 -12.86 -14.63 -19.07
C ASP A 311 -11.96 -13.39 -19.14
N LEU A 312 -10.67 -13.58 -19.46
CA LEU A 312 -9.77 -12.49 -19.76
C LEU A 312 -10.05 -12.01 -21.18
N ASN A 313 -10.77 -10.91 -21.29
CA ASN A 313 -10.96 -10.23 -22.56
C ASN A 313 -9.66 -9.51 -22.95
N LEU A 314 -8.70 -10.32 -23.43
CA LEU A 314 -7.43 -9.85 -23.93
C LEU A 314 -7.38 -9.75 -25.48
N PRO A 315 -8.43 -9.31 -26.21
CA PRO A 315 -8.29 -8.93 -27.61
C PRO A 315 -7.24 -7.82 -27.78
N LEU A 316 -6.97 -7.10 -26.72
CA LEU A 316 -5.87 -6.13 -26.60
C LEU A 316 -4.48 -6.76 -26.70
N LEU A 317 -4.33 -8.04 -26.36
CA LEU A 317 -3.09 -8.79 -26.55
C LEU A 317 -3.01 -9.47 -27.92
N SER A 318 -4.11 -9.57 -28.67
CA SER A 318 -4.09 -9.98 -30.08
C SER A 318 -3.69 -8.80 -30.98
N VAL A 319 -2.46 -8.76 -31.19
CA VAL A 319 -1.52 -8.11 -32.10
C VAL A 319 -1.83 -6.80 -32.84
N PRO A 320 -2.95 -6.48 -33.48
CA PRO A 320 -3.09 -5.19 -34.17
C PRO A 320 -3.45 -4.04 -33.22
N VAL A 321 -4.19 -4.30 -32.15
CA VAL A 321 -4.74 -3.27 -31.27
C VAL A 321 -3.71 -2.76 -30.26
N LEU A 322 -2.71 -3.56 -29.90
CA LEU A 322 -1.62 -3.13 -29.01
C LEU A 322 -0.69 -2.09 -29.62
N ARG A 323 -0.57 -2.06 -30.94
CA ARG A 323 0.30 -1.08 -31.62
C ARG A 323 -0.26 0.34 -31.55
N ASP A 324 -1.58 0.50 -31.48
CA ASP A 324 -2.27 1.78 -31.59
C ASP A 324 -3.02 2.19 -30.32
N SER A 325 -3.16 1.31 -29.31
CA SER A 325 -3.89 1.67 -28.10
C SER A 325 -2.95 2.21 -27.02
N SER A 326 -3.13 3.46 -26.67
CA SER A 326 -2.48 4.11 -25.52
C SER A 326 -2.69 3.33 -24.21
N LEU A 327 -3.77 2.56 -24.09
CA LEU A 327 -4.12 1.79 -22.89
C LEU A 327 -3.15 0.63 -22.64
N ALA A 328 -2.84 -0.17 -23.66
CA ALA A 328 -1.88 -1.27 -23.55
C ALA A 328 -0.47 -0.76 -23.25
N TYR A 329 -0.09 0.37 -23.83
CA TYR A 329 1.18 1.02 -23.53
C TYR A 329 1.24 1.57 -22.10
N HIS A 330 0.11 1.95 -21.52
CA HIS A 330 0.03 2.42 -20.14
C HIS A 330 0.06 1.29 -19.10
N VAL A 331 -0.48 0.13 -19.44
CA VAL A 331 -0.53 -1.04 -18.53
C VAL A 331 0.82 -1.74 -18.46
N PHE A 332 1.50 -1.89 -19.59
CA PHE A 332 2.75 -2.64 -19.72
C PHE A 332 3.88 -1.70 -20.07
N SER A 333 5.01 -1.80 -19.40
CA SER A 333 5.87 -0.63 -19.38
C SER A 333 7.12 -0.69 -20.21
N GLU A 334 7.92 -1.71 -20.06
CA GLU A 334 9.31 -1.61 -20.49
C GLU A 334 9.66 -2.59 -21.61
N ASP A 335 9.00 -3.74 -21.62
CA ASP A 335 9.41 -4.85 -22.47
C ASP A 335 8.85 -4.78 -23.89
N GLY A 336 7.98 -3.83 -24.17
CA GLY A 336 7.35 -3.64 -25.47
C GLY A 336 6.26 -4.68 -25.80
N PRO A 337 5.36 -4.40 -26.76
CA PRO A 337 4.19 -5.22 -27.03
C PRO A 337 4.50 -6.67 -27.44
N ALA A 338 5.59 -6.88 -28.19
CA ALA A 338 5.96 -8.21 -28.67
C ALA A 338 6.37 -9.15 -27.52
N ALA A 339 7.21 -8.68 -26.60
CA ALA A 339 7.65 -9.45 -25.43
C ALA A 339 6.49 -9.79 -24.51
N ILE A 340 5.54 -8.89 -24.34
CA ILE A 340 4.32 -9.10 -23.53
C ILE A 340 3.45 -10.20 -24.14
N ILE A 341 3.27 -10.19 -25.46
CA ILE A 341 2.48 -11.20 -26.17
C ILE A 341 3.16 -12.56 -26.07
N GLU A 342 4.47 -12.61 -26.22
CA GLU A 342 5.24 -13.84 -26.09
C GLU A 342 5.09 -14.41 -24.68
N LEU A 343 5.32 -13.60 -23.65
CA LEU A 343 5.15 -13.98 -22.25
C LEU A 343 3.74 -14.50 -21.96
N TRP A 344 2.71 -13.77 -22.43
CA TRP A 344 1.33 -14.22 -22.24
C TRP A 344 1.05 -15.55 -22.93
N THR A 345 1.50 -15.68 -24.18
CA THR A 345 1.32 -16.92 -24.96
C THR A 345 2.01 -18.11 -24.28
N GLU A 346 3.18 -17.88 -23.67
CA GLU A 346 3.89 -18.90 -22.91
C GLU A 346 3.12 -19.30 -21.66
N CYS A 347 2.63 -18.32 -20.88
CA CYS A 347 1.84 -18.58 -19.68
C CYS A 347 0.56 -19.36 -19.98
N CYS A 348 -0.12 -19.06 -21.10
CA CYS A 348 -1.36 -19.69 -21.50
C CYS A 348 -1.23 -21.17 -21.94
N LYS A 349 -0.01 -21.69 -22.07
CA LYS A 349 0.20 -23.14 -22.31
C LYS A 349 -0.16 -24.01 -21.10
N SER A 350 -0.40 -23.41 -19.94
CA SER A 350 -0.78 -24.11 -18.71
C SER A 350 -2.25 -23.89 -18.40
N GLU A 351 -3.00 -24.98 -18.19
CA GLU A 351 -4.40 -24.97 -17.76
C GLU A 351 -4.56 -25.10 -16.24
N ILE A 352 -3.47 -25.04 -15.50
CA ILE A 352 -3.45 -25.22 -14.05
C ILE A 352 -4.23 -24.10 -13.36
N ALA A 353 -5.02 -24.45 -12.35
CA ALA A 353 -5.73 -23.53 -11.50
C ALA A 353 -4.98 -23.29 -10.18
N VAL A 354 -5.09 -22.05 -9.68
CA VAL A 354 -4.65 -21.67 -8.35
C VAL A 354 -5.87 -21.51 -7.44
N ARG A 355 -5.90 -22.25 -6.33
CA ARG A 355 -6.99 -22.26 -5.36
C ARG A 355 -6.74 -21.23 -4.28
N ILE A 356 -7.80 -20.49 -3.91
CA ILE A 356 -7.77 -19.39 -2.93
C ILE A 356 -8.99 -19.44 -2.00
N ARG A 357 -9.38 -20.61 -1.56
CA ARG A 357 -10.56 -20.79 -0.71
C ARG A 357 -10.45 -19.96 0.56
N LYS A 358 -11.56 -19.42 1.03
CA LYS A 358 -11.65 -18.88 2.39
C LYS A 358 -11.54 -20.06 3.37
N GLN A 359 -10.50 -20.09 4.18
CA GLN A 359 -10.55 -20.87 5.40
C GLN A 359 -11.59 -20.20 6.30
N GLY A 360 -12.42 -21.01 7.01
CA GLY A 360 -13.40 -20.50 7.94
C GLY A 360 -12.74 -19.54 8.94
N GLU A 361 -13.49 -18.56 9.39
CA GLU A 361 -13.04 -17.53 10.32
C GLU A 361 -12.34 -18.17 11.53
N GLU A 362 -11.03 -18.34 11.46
CA GLU A 362 -10.24 -18.61 12.63
C GLU A 362 -9.95 -17.28 13.31
N GLU A 363 -10.31 -17.24 14.59
CA GLU A 363 -10.19 -16.11 15.49
C GLU A 363 -8.88 -15.34 15.34
N GLU A 364 -9.00 -14.01 15.25
CA GLU A 364 -7.89 -13.08 15.28
C GLU A 364 -7.06 -13.27 16.56
N TYR A 365 -5.91 -13.89 16.42
CA TYR A 365 -4.89 -13.88 17.48
C TYR A 365 -4.12 -12.55 17.43
N PHE A 366 -4.57 -11.57 18.17
CA PHE A 366 -3.80 -10.40 18.58
C PHE A 366 -3.84 -10.19 20.09
#